data_43b56a76e52baf37096b0821e3854191
#
_entry.id   43b56a76e52baf37096b0821e3854191
#
_cell.length_a   1.000
_cell.length_b   1.000
_cell.length_c   1.000
_cell.angle_alpha   90.00
_cell.angle_beta   90.00
_cell.angle_gamma   90.00
#
_symmetry.space_group_name_H-M   'P 1'
#
loop_
_entity.id
_entity.type
_entity.pdbx_description
1 polymer ?
#
loop_
_entity_poly.entity_id
_entity_poly.type
_entity_poly.pdbx_seq_one_letter_code
_entity_poly.pdbx_strand_id
1 'polypeptide(L)'
;KSEYKDSIIMPSPLYSGAAAYNLGVMTRTEGLGWEFYEALKANNVRIEKGNGAILTAVVAGEKACGLVVDFMTVRSKRDGAPVEFVYPLEGSPAVTEPIGILKTTEVPELAKAFVDFVLSAEGQKVAAEMGYTPVKDGVEAPEGLKSVGEIKSMVYDIAVLKEAREAEKARFSAMFQ
;
A
#
# COMPACT_ATOMS: atom_id res chain seq x y z
N LYS A 1 9.99 -10.42 -16.69
CA LYS A 1 9.77 -11.40 -17.77
C LYS A 1 9.07 -10.70 -18.93
N SER A 2 9.35 -11.06 -20.17
CA SER A 2 8.80 -10.42 -21.38
C SER A 2 7.27 -10.56 -21.52
N GLU A 3 6.67 -11.57 -20.92
CA GLU A 3 5.23 -11.80 -20.89
C GLU A 3 4.43 -10.69 -20.19
N TYR A 4 5.10 -9.89 -19.33
CA TYR A 4 4.49 -8.75 -18.62
C TYR A 4 4.74 -7.40 -19.30
N LYS A 5 5.37 -7.42 -20.48
CA LYS A 5 5.64 -6.17 -21.20
C LYS A 5 4.34 -5.45 -21.53
N ASP A 6 4.31 -4.15 -21.27
CA ASP A 6 3.14 -3.26 -21.45
C ASP A 6 1.90 -3.59 -20.59
N SER A 7 2.00 -4.58 -19.67
CA SER A 7 0.86 -5.12 -18.93
C SER A 7 0.80 -4.66 -17.46
N ILE A 8 1.80 -3.91 -16.99
CA ILE A 8 1.92 -3.52 -15.58
C ILE A 8 1.61 -2.03 -15.41
N ILE A 9 0.99 -1.70 -14.26
CA ILE A 9 0.75 -0.32 -13.83
C ILE A 9 1.09 -0.16 -12.35
N MET A 10 1.63 1.00 -11.95
CA MET A 10 1.99 1.28 -10.57
C MET A 10 1.75 2.74 -10.18
N PRO A 11 1.52 3.04 -8.89
CA PRO A 11 1.42 4.41 -8.42
C PRO A 11 2.80 5.06 -8.30
N SER A 12 2.87 6.34 -8.61
CA SER A 12 4.10 7.12 -8.48
C SER A 12 4.44 7.39 -7.01
N PRO A 13 5.67 7.11 -6.55
CA PRO A 13 6.14 7.45 -5.22
C PRO A 13 6.29 8.97 -5.01
N LEU A 14 6.20 9.77 -6.08
CA LEU A 14 6.23 11.23 -5.98
C LEU A 14 4.90 11.80 -5.45
N TYR A 15 3.79 11.08 -5.65
CA TYR A 15 2.43 11.53 -5.29
C TYR A 15 1.76 10.63 -4.25
N SER A 16 2.08 9.32 -4.21
CA SER A 16 1.50 8.37 -3.27
C SER A 16 2.44 8.10 -2.10
N GLY A 17 1.97 8.34 -0.86
CA GLY A 17 2.71 8.02 0.36
C GLY A 17 3.01 6.52 0.50
N ALA A 18 2.02 5.66 0.20
CA ALA A 18 2.17 4.22 0.20
C ALA A 18 3.21 3.76 -0.84
N ALA A 19 3.18 4.32 -2.07
CA ALA A 19 4.18 4.01 -3.07
C ALA A 19 5.59 4.47 -2.69
N ALA A 20 5.72 5.61 -1.99
CA ALA A 20 7.02 6.07 -1.47
C ALA A 20 7.54 5.15 -0.34
N TYR A 21 6.66 4.66 0.52
CA TYR A 21 7.02 3.64 1.53
C TYR A 21 7.45 2.34 0.85
N ASN A 22 6.68 1.85 -0.12
CA ASN A 22 6.99 0.65 -0.89
C ASN A 22 8.34 0.77 -1.58
N LEU A 23 8.64 1.92 -2.20
CA LEU A 23 9.94 2.20 -2.82
C LEU A 23 11.07 2.01 -1.81
N GLY A 24 10.98 2.66 -0.65
CA GLY A 24 11.99 2.57 0.40
C GLY A 24 12.21 1.15 0.94
N VAL A 25 11.13 0.40 1.17
CA VAL A 25 11.21 -0.98 1.67
C VAL A 25 11.73 -1.93 0.60
N MET A 26 11.12 -1.91 -0.60
CA MET A 26 11.45 -2.88 -1.66
C MET A 26 12.86 -2.71 -2.21
N THR A 27 13.37 -1.46 -2.27
CA THR A 27 14.75 -1.22 -2.70
C THR A 27 15.81 -1.75 -1.72
N ARG A 28 15.40 -2.10 -0.49
CA ARG A 28 16.26 -2.67 0.56
C ARG A 28 15.97 -4.14 0.85
N THR A 29 14.95 -4.68 0.21
CA THR A 29 14.59 -6.10 0.38
C THR A 29 15.49 -6.97 -0.50
N GLU A 30 16.11 -7.99 0.10
CA GLU A 30 16.91 -8.97 -0.62
C GLU A 30 16.10 -9.62 -1.75
N GLY A 31 16.69 -9.72 -2.92
CA GLY A 31 16.07 -10.28 -4.13
C GLY A 31 15.17 -9.30 -4.90
N LEU A 32 14.97 -8.08 -4.40
CA LEU A 32 14.24 -7.02 -5.13
C LEU A 32 15.19 -5.88 -5.54
N GLY A 33 15.56 -5.00 -4.61
CA GLY A 33 16.49 -3.92 -4.90
C GLY A 33 15.96 -2.89 -5.92
N TRP A 34 16.86 -2.07 -6.43
CA TRP A 34 16.57 -1.17 -7.56
C TRP A 34 16.38 -1.93 -8.87
N GLU A 35 16.94 -3.12 -8.97
CA GLU A 35 16.84 -4.03 -10.12
C GLU A 35 15.38 -4.38 -10.41
N PHE A 36 14.54 -4.47 -9.38
CA PHE A 36 13.10 -4.66 -9.56
C PHE A 36 12.47 -3.48 -10.32
N TYR A 37 12.82 -2.24 -9.98
CA TYR A 37 12.31 -1.05 -10.68
C TYR A 37 12.88 -0.90 -12.08
N GLU A 38 14.13 -1.28 -12.29
CA GLU A 38 14.75 -1.34 -13.63
C GLU A 38 14.03 -2.38 -14.52
N ALA A 39 13.66 -3.52 -13.94
CA ALA A 39 12.88 -4.53 -14.64
C ALA A 39 11.45 -4.05 -14.95
N LEU A 40 10.81 -3.28 -14.06
CA LEU A 40 9.52 -2.64 -14.33
C LEU A 40 9.63 -1.63 -15.49
N LYS A 41 10.68 -0.81 -15.51
CA LYS A 41 10.96 0.11 -16.63
C LYS A 41 11.16 -0.64 -17.95
N ALA A 42 11.96 -1.71 -17.94
CA ALA A 42 12.21 -2.54 -19.12
C ALA A 42 10.93 -3.23 -19.65
N ASN A 43 9.93 -3.43 -18.79
CA ASN A 43 8.60 -3.93 -19.15
C ASN A 43 7.59 -2.82 -19.47
N ASN A 44 8.03 -1.56 -19.66
CA ASN A 44 7.18 -0.41 -19.99
C ASN A 44 6.05 -0.21 -18.97
N VAL A 45 6.35 -0.31 -17.67
CA VAL A 45 5.35 -0.07 -16.61
C VAL A 45 4.71 1.31 -16.78
N ARG A 46 3.37 1.38 -16.75
CA ARG A 46 2.65 2.65 -16.71
C ARG A 46 2.65 3.19 -15.29
N ILE A 47 2.98 4.47 -15.12
CA ILE A 47 3.01 5.14 -13.82
C ILE A 47 1.87 6.14 -13.74
N GLU A 48 1.09 6.06 -12.66
CA GLU A 48 -0.04 6.95 -12.39
C GLU A 48 0.10 7.63 -11.03
N LYS A 49 -0.70 8.66 -10.76
CA LYS A 49 -0.57 9.45 -9.53
C LYS A 49 -0.93 8.69 -8.26
N GLY A 50 -1.90 7.79 -8.30
CA GLY A 50 -2.38 7.13 -7.08
C GLY A 50 -3.09 5.81 -7.32
N ASN A 51 -3.38 5.08 -6.22
CA ASN A 51 -3.94 3.73 -6.24
C ASN A 51 -5.30 3.63 -6.97
N GLY A 52 -6.13 4.67 -6.91
CA GLY A 52 -7.43 4.68 -7.60
C GLY A 52 -7.29 4.51 -9.11
N ALA A 53 -6.35 5.22 -9.75
CA ALA A 53 -6.10 5.09 -11.19
C ALA A 53 -5.58 3.70 -11.56
N ILE A 54 -4.76 3.09 -10.68
CA ILE A 54 -4.26 1.73 -10.86
C ILE A 54 -5.43 0.73 -10.90
N LEU A 55 -6.27 0.78 -9.87
CA LEU A 55 -7.42 -0.13 -9.76
C LEU A 55 -8.37 0.04 -10.96
N THR A 56 -8.69 1.27 -11.34
CA THR A 56 -9.55 1.56 -12.51
C THR A 56 -9.01 0.92 -13.79
N ALA A 57 -7.70 1.08 -14.06
CA ALA A 57 -7.08 0.54 -15.26
C ALA A 57 -7.08 -1.00 -15.29
N VAL A 58 -6.88 -1.65 -14.14
CA VAL A 58 -6.91 -3.13 -14.04
C VAL A 58 -8.35 -3.65 -14.16
N VAL A 59 -9.31 -3.02 -13.47
CA VAL A 59 -10.74 -3.38 -13.57
C VAL A 59 -11.26 -3.26 -15.01
N ALA A 60 -10.83 -2.22 -15.73
CA ALA A 60 -11.20 -2.01 -17.13
C ALA A 60 -10.47 -2.94 -18.10
N GLY A 61 -9.53 -3.77 -17.65
CA GLY A 61 -8.73 -4.66 -18.49
C GLY A 61 -7.67 -3.94 -19.34
N GLU A 62 -7.37 -2.65 -19.07
CA GLU A 62 -6.31 -1.92 -19.76
C GLU A 62 -4.91 -2.43 -19.40
N LYS A 63 -4.76 -2.96 -18.19
CA LYS A 63 -3.55 -3.56 -17.68
C LYS A 63 -3.87 -4.89 -16.98
N ALA A 64 -2.99 -5.87 -17.14
CA ALA A 64 -3.18 -7.19 -16.56
C ALA A 64 -2.93 -7.21 -15.06
N CYS A 65 -2.01 -6.38 -14.56
CA CYS A 65 -1.71 -6.30 -13.13
C CYS A 65 -1.25 -4.91 -12.71
N GLY A 66 -1.45 -4.59 -11.42
CA GLY A 66 -1.07 -3.32 -10.84
C GLY A 66 -0.55 -3.47 -9.41
N LEU A 67 0.37 -2.61 -9.02
CA LEU A 67 0.78 -2.46 -7.64
C LEU A 67 -0.24 -1.52 -6.96
N VAL A 68 -0.95 -2.03 -5.96
CA VAL A 68 -2.05 -1.29 -5.31
C VAL A 68 -2.20 -1.76 -3.87
N VAL A 69 -2.81 -0.96 -3.02
CA VAL A 69 -3.17 -1.35 -1.65
C VAL A 69 -4.28 -2.41 -1.66
N ASP A 70 -4.19 -3.39 -0.78
CA ASP A 70 -5.04 -4.58 -0.75
C ASP A 70 -6.52 -4.29 -0.54
N PHE A 71 -6.87 -3.47 0.46
CA PHE A 71 -8.26 -3.18 0.82
C PHE A 71 -9.08 -2.59 -0.35
N MET A 72 -8.47 -1.80 -1.22
CA MET A 72 -9.16 -1.23 -2.38
C MET A 72 -9.55 -2.30 -3.39
N THR A 73 -8.64 -3.26 -3.64
CA THR A 73 -8.89 -4.37 -4.56
C THR A 73 -9.94 -5.33 -4.01
N VAL A 74 -9.83 -5.69 -2.72
CA VAL A 74 -10.78 -6.60 -2.06
C VAL A 74 -12.18 -5.98 -2.02
N ARG A 75 -12.29 -4.68 -1.70
CA ARG A 75 -13.57 -3.95 -1.77
C ARG A 75 -14.14 -3.97 -3.18
N SER A 76 -13.34 -3.64 -4.19
CA SER A 76 -13.78 -3.63 -5.58
C SER A 76 -14.25 -5.02 -6.04
N LYS A 77 -13.55 -6.09 -5.67
CA LYS A 77 -13.97 -7.47 -5.92
C LYS A 77 -15.32 -7.79 -5.27
N ARG A 78 -15.50 -7.41 -3.99
CA ARG A 78 -16.78 -7.59 -3.27
C ARG A 78 -17.92 -6.85 -3.97
N ASP A 79 -17.64 -5.69 -4.56
CA ASP A 79 -18.60 -4.90 -5.33
C ASP A 79 -18.81 -5.45 -6.77
N GLY A 80 -18.23 -6.61 -7.10
CA GLY A 80 -18.45 -7.34 -8.36
C GLY A 80 -17.43 -7.07 -9.47
N ALA A 81 -16.36 -6.32 -9.20
CA ALA A 81 -15.32 -6.11 -10.20
C ALA A 81 -14.50 -7.39 -10.47
N PRO A 82 -14.08 -7.65 -11.73
CA PRO A 82 -13.35 -8.87 -12.11
C PRO A 82 -11.84 -8.73 -11.77
N VAL A 83 -11.54 -8.57 -10.50
CA VAL A 83 -10.17 -8.40 -10.00
C VAL A 83 -9.89 -9.33 -8.83
N GLU A 84 -8.60 -9.63 -8.62
CA GLU A 84 -8.10 -10.40 -7.49
C GLU A 84 -6.90 -9.70 -6.87
N PHE A 85 -6.77 -9.74 -5.54
CA PHE A 85 -5.57 -9.32 -4.85
C PHE A 85 -4.66 -10.51 -4.58
N VAL A 86 -3.40 -10.39 -4.99
CA VAL A 86 -2.39 -11.44 -4.81
C VAL A 86 -1.34 -10.94 -3.82
N TYR A 87 -1.22 -11.63 -2.69
CA TYR A 87 -0.11 -11.41 -1.75
C TYR A 87 1.16 -12.07 -2.30
N PRO A 88 2.23 -11.32 -2.56
CA PRO A 88 3.48 -11.89 -3.08
C PRO A 88 4.11 -12.88 -2.10
N LEU A 89 4.75 -13.93 -2.63
CA LEU A 89 5.46 -14.93 -1.82
C LEU A 89 6.67 -14.34 -1.09
N GLU A 90 7.28 -13.34 -1.68
CA GLU A 90 8.38 -12.59 -1.10
C GLU A 90 7.95 -11.82 0.15
N GLY A 91 6.70 -11.43 0.20
CA GLY A 91 6.07 -10.60 1.22
C GLY A 91 5.51 -9.30 0.64
N SER A 92 4.87 -8.52 1.49
CA SER A 92 4.29 -7.21 1.13
C SER A 92 4.81 -6.11 2.06
N PRO A 93 5.13 -4.92 1.56
CA PRO A 93 5.38 -3.77 2.43
C PRO A 93 4.16 -3.51 3.32
N ALA A 94 4.36 -3.48 4.64
CA ALA A 94 3.30 -3.22 5.60
C ALA A 94 3.12 -1.71 5.80
N VAL A 95 2.25 -1.11 5.00
CA VAL A 95 1.92 0.31 5.13
C VAL A 95 0.87 0.47 6.22
N THR A 96 1.24 1.13 7.31
CA THR A 96 0.30 1.50 8.37
C THR A 96 -0.32 2.87 8.08
N GLU A 97 -1.59 3.04 8.44
CA GLU A 97 -2.29 4.32 8.38
C GLU A 97 -2.33 4.93 9.79
N PRO A 98 -1.42 5.86 10.11
CA PRO A 98 -1.30 6.38 11.47
C PRO A 98 -2.43 7.36 11.78
N ILE A 99 -2.92 7.33 13.03
CA ILE A 99 -3.74 8.38 13.62
C ILE A 99 -2.89 9.17 14.62
N GLY A 100 -3.07 10.50 14.67
CA GLY A 100 -2.33 11.36 15.57
C GLY A 100 -3.16 12.55 16.07
N ILE A 101 -2.80 13.05 17.25
CA ILE A 101 -3.42 14.23 17.86
C ILE A 101 -2.54 15.44 17.56
N LEU A 102 -3.10 16.47 16.97
CA LEU A 102 -2.39 17.72 16.71
C LEU A 102 -2.08 18.45 18.02
N LYS A 103 -0.86 18.97 18.16
CA LYS A 103 -0.47 19.76 19.35
C LYS A 103 -1.31 21.04 19.54
N THR A 104 -1.92 21.52 18.46
CA THR A 104 -2.74 22.73 18.43
C THR A 104 -4.22 22.48 18.73
N THR A 105 -4.60 21.24 19.11
CA THR A 105 -6.01 20.96 19.43
C THR A 105 -6.45 21.73 20.67
N GLU A 106 -7.64 22.32 20.59
CA GLU A 106 -8.30 22.99 21.73
C GLU A 106 -9.12 22.03 22.60
N VAL A 107 -9.30 20.78 22.14
CA VAL A 107 -10.10 19.75 22.81
C VAL A 107 -9.31 18.43 22.98
N PRO A 108 -8.17 18.45 23.69
CA PRO A 108 -7.25 17.31 23.76
C PRO A 108 -7.89 16.04 24.33
N GLU A 109 -8.77 16.15 25.32
CA GLU A 109 -9.42 14.98 25.94
C GLU A 109 -10.43 14.34 24.97
N LEU A 110 -11.15 15.13 24.19
CA LEU A 110 -12.06 14.61 23.16
C LEU A 110 -11.25 13.94 22.03
N ALA A 111 -10.11 14.53 21.64
CA ALA A 111 -9.23 13.94 20.65
C ALA A 111 -8.65 12.58 21.11
N LYS A 112 -8.25 12.47 22.38
CA LYS A 112 -7.81 11.19 22.99
C LYS A 112 -8.94 10.17 22.98
N ALA A 113 -10.15 10.55 23.44
CA ALA A 113 -11.31 9.66 23.44
C ALA A 113 -11.64 9.13 22.04
N PHE A 114 -11.48 9.96 21.01
CA PHE A 114 -11.65 9.53 19.62
C PHE A 114 -10.58 8.52 19.18
N VAL A 115 -9.31 8.76 19.53
CA VAL A 115 -8.22 7.79 19.23
C VAL A 115 -8.47 6.47 19.98
N ASP A 116 -8.88 6.53 21.25
CA ASP A 116 -9.20 5.35 22.05
C ASP A 116 -10.36 4.55 21.44
N PHE A 117 -11.39 5.25 20.94
CA PHE A 117 -12.48 4.60 20.21
C PHE A 117 -11.97 3.92 18.93
N VAL A 118 -11.18 4.61 18.10
CA VAL A 118 -10.64 4.03 16.86
C VAL A 118 -9.82 2.77 17.14
N LEU A 119 -9.07 2.73 18.25
CA LEU A 119 -8.25 1.59 18.66
C LEU A 119 -9.02 0.56 19.50
N SER A 120 -10.29 0.81 19.84
CA SER A 120 -11.14 -0.15 20.56
C SER A 120 -11.57 -1.31 19.66
N ALA A 121 -12.14 -2.36 20.25
CA ALA A 121 -12.70 -3.47 19.47
C ALA A 121 -13.86 -3.02 18.57
N GLU A 122 -14.72 -2.11 19.05
CA GLU A 122 -15.81 -1.53 18.27
C GLU A 122 -15.28 -0.70 17.10
N GLY A 123 -14.34 0.22 17.33
CA GLY A 123 -13.74 1.03 16.28
C GLY A 123 -13.03 0.18 15.22
N GLN A 124 -12.34 -0.89 15.64
CA GLN A 124 -11.68 -1.80 14.70
C GLN A 124 -12.65 -2.70 13.93
N LYS A 125 -13.83 -3.03 14.47
CA LYS A 125 -14.93 -3.66 13.71
C LYS A 125 -15.45 -2.73 12.62
N VAL A 126 -15.66 -1.45 12.94
CA VAL A 126 -16.04 -0.44 11.93
C VAL A 126 -14.97 -0.34 10.84
N ALA A 127 -13.68 -0.33 11.21
CA ALA A 127 -12.59 -0.33 10.23
C ALA A 127 -12.64 -1.57 9.32
N ALA A 128 -12.91 -2.77 9.88
CA ALA A 128 -13.08 -4.00 9.12
C ALA A 128 -14.28 -3.92 8.16
N GLU A 129 -15.42 -3.40 8.60
CA GLU A 129 -16.61 -3.19 7.75
C GLU A 129 -16.30 -2.22 6.58
N MET A 130 -15.43 -1.25 6.80
CA MET A 130 -14.93 -0.35 5.76
C MET A 130 -13.90 -1.01 4.83
N GLY A 131 -13.47 -2.23 5.12
CA GLY A 131 -12.54 -3.01 4.30
C GLY A 131 -11.07 -2.92 4.71
N TYR A 132 -10.75 -2.39 5.88
CA TYR A 132 -9.37 -2.37 6.39
C TYR A 132 -9.05 -3.61 7.21
N THR A 133 -7.78 -4.02 7.19
CA THR A 133 -7.29 -5.05 8.12
C THR A 133 -7.20 -4.47 9.54
N PRO A 134 -7.93 -5.03 10.52
CA PRO A 134 -7.85 -4.57 11.91
C PRO A 134 -6.46 -4.76 12.51
N VAL A 135 -6.04 -3.82 13.35
CA VAL A 135 -4.79 -3.92 14.12
C VAL A 135 -5.02 -4.41 15.55
N LYS A 136 -6.27 -4.58 15.95
CA LYS A 136 -6.67 -5.06 17.28
C LYS A 136 -6.82 -6.58 17.29
N ASP A 137 -6.11 -7.25 18.19
CA ASP A 137 -6.26 -8.69 18.42
C ASP A 137 -7.72 -9.07 18.72
N GLY A 138 -8.17 -10.18 18.15
CA GLY A 138 -9.54 -10.68 18.32
C GLY A 138 -10.60 -10.00 17.47
N VAL A 139 -10.23 -9.06 16.60
CA VAL A 139 -11.11 -8.54 15.54
C VAL A 139 -10.74 -9.18 14.22
N GLU A 140 -11.70 -9.86 13.60
CA GLU A 140 -11.48 -10.57 12.34
C GLU A 140 -11.27 -9.63 11.16
N ALA A 141 -10.35 -9.99 10.27
CA ALA A 141 -10.16 -9.29 9.01
C ALA A 141 -11.37 -9.54 8.07
N PRO A 142 -11.71 -8.58 7.20
CA PRO A 142 -12.74 -8.77 6.19
C PRO A 142 -12.43 -9.96 5.28
N GLU A 143 -13.47 -10.60 4.76
CA GLU A 143 -13.31 -11.66 3.77
C GLU A 143 -12.46 -11.20 2.58
N GLY A 144 -11.45 -12.00 2.24
CA GLY A 144 -10.49 -11.70 1.17
C GLY A 144 -9.24 -10.94 1.62
N LEU A 145 -9.21 -10.40 2.85
CA LEU A 145 -8.01 -9.84 3.46
C LEU A 145 -7.37 -10.83 4.43
N LYS A 146 -6.04 -10.81 4.49
CA LYS A 146 -5.29 -11.51 5.54
C LYS A 146 -5.25 -10.66 6.81
N SER A 147 -5.29 -11.32 7.95
CA SER A 147 -4.97 -10.66 9.23
C SER A 147 -3.50 -10.21 9.25
N VAL A 148 -3.18 -9.26 10.13
CA VAL A 148 -1.80 -8.76 10.28
C VAL A 148 -0.79 -9.90 10.53
N GLY A 149 -1.17 -10.92 11.31
CA GLY A 149 -0.32 -12.08 11.61
C GLY A 149 -0.09 -13.04 10.44
N GLU A 150 -0.97 -13.04 9.44
CA GLU A 150 -0.87 -13.89 8.24
C GLU A 150 -0.11 -13.23 7.09
N ILE A 151 0.08 -11.91 7.14
CA ILE A 151 0.81 -11.18 6.11
C ILE A 151 2.31 -11.35 6.37
N LYS A 152 3.04 -11.92 5.42
CA LYS A 152 4.49 -11.85 5.42
C LYS A 152 4.91 -10.41 5.15
N SER A 153 5.10 -9.65 6.21
CA SER A 153 5.37 -8.22 6.12
C SER A 153 6.84 -7.94 5.80
N MET A 154 7.07 -7.12 4.78
CA MET A 154 8.35 -6.45 4.57
C MET A 154 8.37 -5.18 5.42
N VAL A 155 9.28 -5.11 6.37
CA VAL A 155 9.43 -3.96 7.27
C VAL A 155 10.85 -3.44 7.22
N TYR A 156 11.00 -2.13 7.41
CA TYR A 156 12.31 -1.49 7.51
C TYR A 156 12.25 -0.34 8.53
N ASP A 157 13.40 0.06 9.06
CA ASP A 157 13.47 1.17 10.01
C ASP A 157 12.92 2.46 9.38
N ILE A 158 11.86 3.00 9.98
CA ILE A 158 11.16 4.18 9.48
C ILE A 158 12.05 5.45 9.49
N ALA A 159 13.02 5.53 10.40
CA ALA A 159 13.94 6.65 10.45
C ALA A 159 14.85 6.63 9.21
N VAL A 160 15.37 5.47 8.85
CA VAL A 160 16.19 5.28 7.63
C VAL A 160 15.37 5.58 6.38
N LEU A 161 14.12 5.08 6.30
CA LEU A 161 13.23 5.36 5.16
C LEU A 161 12.94 6.86 5.03
N LYS A 162 12.71 7.54 6.15
CA LYS A 162 12.44 8.98 6.17
C LYS A 162 13.65 9.78 5.67
N GLU A 163 14.85 9.43 6.12
CA GLU A 163 16.09 10.11 5.73
C GLU A 163 16.38 9.93 4.23
N ALA A 164 16.20 8.72 3.72
CA ALA A 164 16.50 8.39 2.32
C ALA A 164 15.42 8.85 1.32
N ARG A 165 14.22 9.19 1.80
CA ARG A 165 13.01 9.38 0.98
C ARG A 165 13.20 10.30 -0.23
N GLU A 166 13.80 11.48 -0.03
CA GLU A 166 13.92 12.47 -1.11
C GLU A 166 14.96 12.04 -2.16
N ALA A 167 16.06 11.42 -1.72
CA ALA A 167 17.05 10.86 -2.64
C ALA A 167 16.48 9.69 -3.47
N GLU A 168 15.66 8.84 -2.87
CA GLU A 168 14.99 7.74 -3.56
C GLU A 168 13.96 8.21 -4.57
N LYS A 169 13.17 9.21 -4.21
CA LYS A 169 12.24 9.86 -5.16
C LYS A 169 12.97 10.50 -6.33
N ALA A 170 14.09 11.17 -6.06
CA ALA A 170 14.91 11.76 -7.12
C ALA A 170 15.47 10.69 -8.07
N ARG A 171 15.99 9.56 -7.52
CA ARG A 171 16.46 8.43 -8.31
C ARG A 171 15.34 7.80 -9.12
N PHE A 172 14.18 7.60 -8.52
CA PHE A 172 12.99 7.09 -9.22
C PHE A 172 12.58 8.02 -10.37
N SER A 173 12.51 9.33 -10.11
CA SER A 173 12.19 10.32 -11.13
C SER A 173 13.18 10.28 -12.30
N ALA A 174 14.48 10.25 -12.03
CA ALA A 174 15.50 10.16 -13.07
C ALA A 174 15.44 8.83 -13.86
N MET A 175 14.98 7.77 -13.23
CA MET A 175 14.84 6.46 -13.88
C MET A 175 13.66 6.44 -14.86
N PHE A 176 12.53 7.09 -14.53
CA PHE A 176 11.26 6.96 -15.27
C PHE A 176 10.87 8.21 -16.09
N GLN A 177 11.66 9.26 -16.05
CA GLN A 177 11.59 10.38 -16.99
C GLN A 177 12.47 10.07 -18.18
#